data_ae4405de03913a75df8b3a8e30b58592
#
_entry.id   ae4405de03913a75df8b3a8e30b58592
#
_cell.length_a   1.000
_cell.length_b   1.000
_cell.length_c   1.000
_cell.angle_alpha   90.00
_cell.angle_beta   90.00
_cell.angle_gamma   90.00
#
_symmetry.space_group_name_H-M   'P 1'
#
loop_
_entity.id
_entity.type
_entity.pdbx_description
1 polymer ?
#
loop_
_entity_poly.entity_id
_entity_poly.type
_entity_poly.pdbx_seq_one_letter_code
_entity_poly.pdbx_strand_id
1 'polypeptide(L)'
;MKKFLILVALTFCFNNGYAKIIIDNEWARLTPNGMGAVYFEIKNTNTEDDFLIKASSPNAKSVMIHETQRMGNMTHMKHHSNGTKIPANNSVLFQPGSFHIMLSSIDKNLKLGDKILINLVFQNHENVSIEPILKIKPPIK
;
A
#
# COMPACT_ATOMS: atom_id res chain seq x y z
N MET A 1 -52.29 42.56 8.40
CA MET A 1 -50.92 42.21 8.84
C MET A 1 -50.59 40.79 8.38
N LYS A 2 -49.82 40.65 7.31
CA LYS A 2 -49.43 39.33 6.76
C LYS A 2 -48.13 38.92 7.44
N LYS A 3 -48.21 37.83 8.22
CA LYS A 3 -47.04 37.21 8.87
C LYS A 3 -46.32 36.37 7.83
N PHE A 4 -45.13 36.81 7.42
CA PHE A 4 -44.22 36.06 6.54
C PHE A 4 -43.45 35.03 7.38
N LEU A 5 -43.79 33.79 7.21
CA LEU A 5 -43.06 32.65 7.85
C LEU A 5 -41.84 32.36 6.99
N ILE A 6 -40.64 32.75 7.43
CA ILE A 6 -39.36 32.39 6.77
C ILE A 6 -39.02 30.99 7.20
N LEU A 7 -39.21 30.03 6.28
CA LEU A 7 -38.75 28.66 6.44
C LEU A 7 -37.24 28.61 6.15
N VAL A 8 -36.41 28.59 7.18
CA VAL A 8 -34.95 28.36 7.03
C VAL A 8 -34.74 26.89 6.75
N ALA A 9 -34.49 26.57 5.47
CA ALA A 9 -34.08 25.23 5.07
C ALA A 9 -32.61 25.03 5.50
N LEU A 10 -32.40 24.24 6.56
CA LEU A 10 -31.08 23.81 7.02
C LEU A 10 -30.57 22.76 6.02
N THR A 11 -29.78 23.18 5.03
CA THR A 11 -29.09 22.26 4.13
C THR A 11 -27.98 21.56 4.90
N PHE A 12 -28.25 20.35 5.36
CA PHE A 12 -27.22 19.43 5.84
C PHE A 12 -26.34 19.02 4.66
N CYS A 13 -25.20 19.65 4.51
CA CYS A 13 -24.13 19.16 3.64
C CYS A 13 -23.57 17.86 4.26
N PHE A 14 -24.09 16.73 3.82
CA PHE A 14 -23.42 15.45 4.05
C PHE A 14 -22.11 15.46 3.27
N ASN A 15 -21.01 15.74 3.96
CA ASN A 15 -19.68 15.41 3.46
C ASN A 15 -19.62 13.86 3.39
N ASN A 16 -20.01 13.31 2.25
CA ASN A 16 -19.70 11.93 1.91
C ASN A 16 -18.17 11.87 1.69
N GLY A 17 -17.43 11.71 2.77
CA GLY A 17 -16.05 11.25 2.69
C GLY A 17 -16.08 9.88 2.03
N TYR A 18 -15.73 9.82 0.74
CA TYR A 18 -15.64 8.54 0.04
C TYR A 18 -14.63 7.67 0.78
N ALA A 19 -15.14 6.57 1.30
CA ALA A 19 -14.33 5.51 1.87
C ALA A 19 -13.32 5.05 0.80
N LYS A 20 -12.04 4.95 1.14
CA LYS A 20 -10.97 4.66 0.18
C LYS A 20 -9.80 3.93 0.81
N ILE A 21 -9.02 3.31 -0.05
CA ILE A 21 -7.66 2.85 0.26
C ILE A 21 -6.69 4.01 -0.02
N ILE A 22 -5.84 4.30 0.94
CA ILE A 22 -4.79 5.34 0.83
C ILE A 22 -3.44 4.64 1.01
N ILE A 23 -2.49 4.94 0.13
CA ILE A 23 -1.11 4.48 0.24
C ILE A 23 -0.23 5.68 0.56
N ASP A 24 0.56 5.55 1.62
CA ASP A 24 1.46 6.60 2.09
C ASP A 24 2.88 6.06 2.35
N ASN A 25 3.86 6.97 2.36
CA ASN A 25 5.24 6.71 2.77
C ASN A 25 5.93 5.60 1.95
N GLU A 26 5.63 5.51 0.66
CA GLU A 26 6.19 4.50 -0.22
C GLU A 26 7.67 4.74 -0.52
N TRP A 27 8.45 3.69 -0.45
CA TRP A 27 9.84 3.63 -0.87
C TRP A 27 10.24 2.21 -1.25
N ALA A 28 11.29 2.05 -2.01
CA ALA A 28 11.78 0.75 -2.41
C ALA A 28 13.27 0.61 -2.08
N ARG A 29 13.66 -0.60 -1.71
CA ARG A 29 15.06 -0.99 -1.50
C ARG A 29 15.53 -1.80 -2.69
N LEU A 30 16.70 -1.45 -3.21
CA LEU A 30 17.39 -2.23 -4.23
C LEU A 30 18.63 -2.90 -3.61
N THR A 31 18.85 -4.16 -3.94
CA THR A 31 20.05 -4.91 -3.56
C THR A 31 20.92 -5.16 -4.78
N PRO A 32 22.27 -5.31 -4.62
CA PRO A 32 23.19 -5.47 -5.74
C PRO A 32 22.94 -6.69 -6.63
N ASN A 33 22.27 -7.71 -6.12
CA ASN A 33 21.94 -8.94 -6.85
C ASN A 33 20.64 -8.87 -7.67
N GLY A 34 20.08 -7.65 -7.87
CA GLY A 34 18.87 -7.45 -8.67
C GLY A 34 17.56 -7.85 -7.97
N MET A 35 17.61 -7.96 -6.65
CA MET A 35 16.40 -8.12 -5.81
C MET A 35 16.03 -6.79 -5.18
N GLY A 36 14.79 -6.67 -4.75
CA GLY A 36 14.32 -5.49 -4.04
C GLY A 36 13.12 -5.77 -3.17
N ALA A 37 12.78 -4.79 -2.35
CA ALA A 37 11.59 -4.82 -1.53
C ALA A 37 10.93 -3.45 -1.55
N VAL A 38 9.58 -3.43 -1.60
CA VAL A 38 8.79 -2.21 -1.55
C VAL A 38 8.07 -2.15 -0.22
N TYR A 39 8.04 -0.97 0.34
CA TYR A 39 7.49 -0.64 1.65
C TYR A 39 6.57 0.56 1.54
N PHE A 40 5.48 0.55 2.29
CA PHE A 40 4.46 1.60 2.33
C PHE A 40 3.50 1.36 3.50
N GLU A 41 2.65 2.32 3.77
CA GLU A 41 1.51 2.16 4.66
C GLU A 41 0.22 2.09 3.83
N ILE A 42 -0.64 1.11 4.11
CA ILE A 42 -2.00 1.04 3.55
C ILE A 42 -2.97 1.45 4.64
N LYS A 43 -3.77 2.50 4.38
CA LYS A 43 -4.87 2.92 5.24
C LYS A 43 -6.19 2.56 4.59
N ASN A 44 -7.00 1.77 5.27
CA ASN A 44 -8.35 1.47 4.87
C ASN A 44 -9.32 2.37 5.65
N THR A 45 -9.91 3.37 4.99
CA THR A 45 -10.89 4.26 5.60
C THR A 45 -12.34 3.78 5.42
N ASN A 46 -12.51 2.55 4.91
CA ASN A 46 -13.82 1.94 4.74
C ASN A 46 -14.29 1.27 6.02
N THR A 47 -15.58 1.02 6.10
CA THR A 47 -16.22 0.31 7.22
C THR A 47 -16.12 -1.21 7.11
N GLU A 48 -15.57 -1.72 6.00
CA GLU A 48 -15.38 -3.14 5.72
C GLU A 48 -13.91 -3.47 5.50
N ASP A 49 -13.55 -4.71 5.80
CA ASP A 49 -12.21 -5.24 5.51
C ASP A 49 -11.97 -5.33 4.00
N ASP A 50 -10.74 -5.11 3.59
CA ASP A 50 -10.29 -5.40 2.22
C ASP A 50 -9.05 -6.31 2.24
N PHE A 51 -8.62 -6.76 1.07
CA PHE A 51 -7.43 -7.59 0.91
C PHE A 51 -6.58 -7.06 -0.24
N LEU A 52 -5.28 -6.87 0.01
CA LEU A 52 -4.30 -6.72 -1.05
C LEU A 52 -4.01 -8.11 -1.62
N ILE A 53 -4.61 -8.43 -2.77
CA ILE A 53 -4.57 -9.80 -3.34
C ILE A 53 -3.41 -10.03 -4.30
N LYS A 54 -2.86 -8.96 -4.91
CA LYS A 54 -1.77 -9.08 -5.86
C LYS A 54 -0.97 -7.77 -5.95
N ALA A 55 0.31 -7.92 -6.23
CA ALA A 55 1.17 -6.83 -6.69
C ALA A 55 1.84 -7.23 -8.01
N SER A 56 2.12 -6.27 -8.88
CA SER A 56 2.86 -6.46 -10.12
C SER A 56 3.68 -5.24 -10.48
N SER A 57 4.69 -5.43 -11.34
CA SER A 57 5.55 -4.35 -11.83
C SER A 57 6.03 -4.68 -13.24
N PRO A 58 6.05 -3.73 -14.19
CA PRO A 58 6.70 -3.92 -15.47
C PRO A 58 8.23 -3.95 -15.35
N ASN A 59 8.78 -3.49 -14.22
CA ASN A 59 10.20 -3.35 -13.98
C ASN A 59 10.84 -4.56 -13.27
N ALA A 60 10.07 -5.61 -12.96
CA ALA A 60 10.55 -6.81 -12.31
C ALA A 60 9.87 -8.06 -12.88
N LYS A 61 10.62 -9.17 -13.02
CA LYS A 61 10.06 -10.41 -13.56
C LYS A 61 9.15 -11.13 -12.57
N SER A 62 9.40 -10.99 -11.28
CA SER A 62 8.58 -11.59 -10.23
C SER A 62 8.30 -10.56 -9.13
N VAL A 63 7.04 -10.51 -8.71
CA VAL A 63 6.54 -9.64 -7.65
C VAL A 63 5.64 -10.47 -6.75
N MET A 64 5.96 -10.51 -5.45
CA MET A 64 5.25 -11.33 -4.47
C MET A 64 5.03 -10.57 -3.18
N ILE A 65 3.91 -10.84 -2.50
CA ILE A 65 3.63 -10.32 -1.16
C ILE A 65 4.22 -11.29 -0.15
N HIS A 66 5.13 -10.80 0.70
CA HIS A 66 5.78 -11.59 1.74
C HIS A 66 5.56 -10.97 3.11
N GLU A 67 5.62 -11.81 4.13
CA GLU A 67 5.69 -11.44 5.54
C GLU A 67 6.93 -12.06 6.16
N THR A 68 7.72 -11.26 6.85
CA THR A 68 8.82 -11.73 7.67
C THR A 68 8.28 -12.08 9.05
N GLN A 69 8.39 -13.34 9.44
CA GLN A 69 8.00 -13.83 10.77
C GLN A 69 9.26 -14.25 11.56
N ARG A 70 9.34 -13.83 12.81
CA ARG A 70 10.39 -14.28 13.75
C ARG A 70 9.83 -15.37 14.64
N MET A 71 10.50 -16.53 14.62
CA MET A 71 10.22 -17.66 15.50
C MET A 71 11.49 -17.94 16.33
N GLY A 72 11.59 -17.35 17.53
CA GLY A 72 12.81 -17.40 18.34
C GLY A 72 13.97 -16.71 17.64
N ASN A 73 15.07 -17.43 17.43
CA ASN A 73 16.27 -16.95 16.74
C ASN A 73 16.22 -17.13 15.20
N MET A 74 15.14 -17.72 14.68
CA MET A 74 14.99 -17.94 13.23
C MET A 74 14.07 -16.92 12.60
N THR A 75 14.43 -16.47 11.39
CA THR A 75 13.60 -15.61 10.56
C THR A 75 13.00 -16.44 9.44
N HIS A 76 11.70 -16.43 9.29
CA HIS A 76 10.96 -17.14 8.25
C HIS A 76 10.24 -16.13 7.35
N MET A 77 10.28 -16.33 6.03
CA MET A 77 9.50 -15.55 5.08
C MET A 77 8.30 -16.38 4.63
N LYS A 78 7.11 -15.84 4.84
CA LYS A 78 5.85 -16.44 4.39
C LYS A 78 5.33 -15.71 3.17
N HIS A 79 5.04 -16.47 2.11
CA HIS A 79 4.36 -15.93 0.94
C HIS A 79 2.84 -15.85 1.19
N HIS A 80 2.25 -14.69 0.92
CA HIS A 80 0.82 -14.43 1.07
C HIS A 80 0.08 -14.60 -0.27
N SER A 81 -0.03 -15.85 -0.75
CA SER A 81 -0.72 -16.19 -2.00
C SER A 81 -2.22 -15.83 -1.99
N ASN A 82 -2.84 -15.83 -0.81
CA ASN A 82 -4.26 -15.53 -0.62
C ASN A 82 -4.52 -14.05 -0.29
N GLY A 83 -3.50 -13.20 -0.43
CA GLY A 83 -3.59 -11.79 -0.10
C GLY A 83 -3.35 -11.47 1.36
N THR A 84 -3.17 -10.18 1.62
CA THR A 84 -2.97 -9.60 2.96
C THR A 84 -4.21 -8.83 3.37
N LYS A 85 -4.80 -9.18 4.51
CA LYS A 85 -5.97 -8.49 5.06
C LYS A 85 -5.62 -7.05 5.45
N ILE A 86 -6.47 -6.11 5.04
CA ILE A 86 -6.42 -4.70 5.42
C ILE A 86 -7.71 -4.39 6.20
N PRO A 87 -7.67 -4.40 7.54
CA PRO A 87 -8.87 -4.25 8.35
C PRO A 87 -9.57 -2.91 8.15
N ALA A 88 -10.89 -2.91 8.32
CA ALA A 88 -11.72 -1.72 8.28
C ALA A 88 -11.24 -0.64 9.27
N ASN A 89 -11.26 0.63 8.85
CA ASN A 89 -10.85 1.78 9.65
C ASN A 89 -9.48 1.62 10.32
N ASN A 90 -8.55 0.94 9.64
CA ASN A 90 -7.22 0.63 10.19
C ASN A 90 -6.13 0.74 9.12
N SER A 91 -4.88 0.63 9.56
CA SER A 91 -3.69 0.63 8.70
C SER A 91 -2.94 -0.69 8.80
N VAL A 92 -2.29 -1.06 7.68
CA VAL A 92 -1.29 -2.13 7.64
C VAL A 92 0.02 -1.54 7.14
N LEU A 93 1.09 -1.80 7.90
CA LEU A 93 2.40 -1.25 7.61
C LEU A 93 3.28 -2.31 6.93
N PHE A 94 3.68 -2.03 5.70
CA PHE A 94 4.69 -2.76 4.96
C PHE A 94 6.05 -2.10 5.25
N GLN A 95 6.88 -2.78 6.05
CA GLN A 95 8.17 -2.26 6.53
C GLN A 95 9.21 -3.37 6.67
N PRO A 96 10.50 -3.04 6.72
CA PRO A 96 11.55 -4.03 6.98
C PRO A 96 11.26 -4.85 8.24
N GLY A 97 11.33 -6.18 8.09
CA GLY A 97 11.04 -7.11 9.20
C GLY A 97 9.56 -7.44 9.40
N SER A 98 8.67 -6.97 8.51
CA SER A 98 7.24 -7.26 8.51
C SER A 98 6.75 -7.59 7.09
N PHE A 99 5.55 -7.13 6.71
CA PHE A 99 5.06 -7.23 5.33
C PHE A 99 5.93 -6.42 4.38
N HIS A 100 6.12 -6.93 3.17
CA HIS A 100 6.78 -6.23 2.06
C HIS A 100 6.40 -6.84 0.71
N ILE A 101 6.54 -6.04 -0.33
CA ILE A 101 6.47 -6.55 -1.70
C ILE A 101 7.89 -6.94 -2.12
N MET A 102 8.11 -8.23 -2.33
CA MET A 102 9.38 -8.76 -2.81
C MET A 102 9.47 -8.65 -4.32
N LEU A 103 10.56 -8.08 -4.82
CA LEU A 103 10.86 -7.96 -6.24
C LEU A 103 12.08 -8.83 -6.58
N SER A 104 12.01 -9.53 -7.70
CA SER A 104 13.17 -10.27 -8.22
C SER A 104 13.35 -10.05 -9.71
N SER A 105 14.63 -10.14 -10.15
CA SER A 105 15.04 -9.83 -11.53
C SER A 105 14.55 -8.45 -11.97
N ILE A 106 14.87 -7.43 -11.16
CA ILE A 106 14.59 -6.03 -11.44
C ILE A 106 15.41 -5.59 -12.67
N ASP A 107 14.82 -4.70 -13.48
CA ASP A 107 15.50 -4.12 -14.65
C ASP A 107 16.87 -3.55 -14.24
N LYS A 108 17.92 -4.02 -14.92
CA LYS A 108 19.32 -3.66 -14.63
C LYS A 108 19.64 -2.19 -14.92
N ASN A 109 18.77 -1.50 -15.67
CA ASN A 109 18.94 -0.08 -15.97
C ASN A 109 18.48 0.82 -14.80
N LEU A 110 17.67 0.30 -13.87
CA LEU A 110 17.23 1.04 -12.71
C LEU A 110 18.36 1.23 -11.69
N LYS A 111 18.46 2.45 -11.19
CA LYS A 111 19.48 2.91 -10.24
C LYS A 111 18.85 3.50 -9.00
N LEU A 112 19.65 3.71 -7.97
CA LEU A 112 19.24 4.47 -6.79
C LEU A 112 18.79 5.88 -7.18
N GLY A 113 17.66 6.29 -6.68
CA GLY A 113 16.99 7.55 -7.00
C GLY A 113 15.93 7.43 -8.09
N ASP A 114 15.94 6.36 -8.90
CA ASP A 114 14.89 6.11 -9.88
C ASP A 114 13.59 5.66 -9.20
N LYS A 115 12.49 5.83 -9.91
CA LYS A 115 11.18 5.33 -9.51
C LYS A 115 10.92 3.95 -10.11
N ILE A 116 10.23 3.11 -9.38
CA ILE A 116 9.77 1.81 -9.85
C ILE A 116 8.25 1.76 -9.79
N LEU A 117 7.60 1.40 -10.89
CA LEU A 117 6.13 1.30 -10.94
C LEU A 117 5.67 0.01 -10.30
N ILE A 118 4.78 0.12 -9.32
CA ILE A 118 4.12 -1.00 -8.64
C ILE A 118 2.61 -0.85 -8.75
N ASN A 119 1.96 -1.86 -9.28
CA ASN A 119 0.50 -1.94 -9.34
C ASN A 119 0.00 -2.84 -8.22
N LEU A 120 -0.87 -2.33 -7.37
CA LEU A 120 -1.50 -3.01 -6.24
C LEU A 120 -2.95 -3.33 -6.60
N VAL A 121 -3.35 -4.58 -6.46
CA VAL A 121 -4.69 -5.08 -6.76
C VAL A 121 -5.38 -5.43 -5.45
N PHE A 122 -6.50 -4.77 -5.20
CA PHE A 122 -7.35 -5.00 -4.02
C PHE A 122 -8.56 -5.85 -4.40
N GLN A 123 -9.15 -6.53 -3.43
CA GLN A 123 -10.30 -7.39 -3.64
C GLN A 123 -11.58 -6.59 -3.87
N ASN A 124 -11.80 -5.53 -3.09
CA ASN A 124 -13.07 -4.77 -3.03
C ASN A 124 -12.91 -3.31 -3.47
N HIS A 125 -11.70 -2.88 -3.81
CA HIS A 125 -11.40 -1.50 -4.23
C HIS A 125 -10.69 -1.46 -5.57
N GLU A 126 -10.64 -0.25 -6.16
CA GLU A 126 -9.89 0.00 -7.38
C GLU A 126 -8.40 -0.28 -7.19
N ASN A 127 -7.75 -0.69 -8.26
CA ASN A 127 -6.31 -0.90 -8.28
C ASN A 127 -5.58 0.44 -8.06
N VAL A 128 -4.50 0.40 -7.30
CA VAL A 128 -3.68 1.57 -7.01
C VAL A 128 -2.29 1.36 -7.60
N SER A 129 -1.80 2.34 -8.35
CA SER A 129 -0.41 2.37 -8.83
C SER A 129 0.39 3.35 -8.00
N ILE A 130 1.58 2.92 -7.56
CA ILE A 130 2.54 3.73 -6.82
C ILE A 130 3.89 3.73 -7.52
N GLU A 131 4.68 4.78 -7.29
CA GLU A 131 6.02 4.95 -7.88
C GLU A 131 7.07 5.21 -6.79
N PRO A 132 7.34 4.22 -5.89
CA PRO A 132 8.34 4.38 -4.86
C PRO A 132 9.73 4.64 -5.44
N ILE A 133 10.49 5.50 -4.74
CA ILE A 133 11.88 5.80 -5.10
C ILE A 133 12.80 4.71 -4.55
N LEU A 134 13.74 4.24 -5.39
CA LEU A 134 14.76 3.28 -5.02
C LEU A 134 15.80 3.92 -4.08
N LYS A 135 15.94 3.39 -2.87
CA LYS A 135 16.83 3.87 -1.81
C LYS A 135 17.61 2.71 -1.18
N ILE A 136 18.69 3.03 -0.47
CA ILE A 136 19.44 2.03 0.34
C ILE A 136 18.82 1.90 1.74
N LYS A 137 18.32 3.01 2.29
CA LYS A 137 17.78 3.12 3.65
C LYS A 137 16.35 3.71 3.63
N PRO A 138 15.55 3.46 4.68
CA PRO A 138 14.27 4.12 4.84
C PRO A 138 14.40 5.65 4.75
N PRO A 139 13.35 6.36 4.32
CA PRO A 139 13.28 7.81 4.46
C PRO A 139 13.43 8.20 5.93
N ILE A 140 14.20 9.24 6.18
CA ILE A 140 14.28 9.85 7.52
C ILE A 140 12.97 10.61 7.74
N LYS A 141 12.26 10.28 8.82
CA LYS A 141 11.06 11.02 9.25
C LYS A 141 11.45 12.31 9.94
#